data_b8e6073ed62832200c17976b60cd5e2f
#
_entry.id   b8e6073ed62832200c17976b60cd5e2f
#
_cell.length_a   1.000
_cell.length_b   1.000
_cell.length_c   1.000
_cell.angle_alpha   90.00
_cell.angle_beta   90.00
_cell.angle_gamma   90.00
#
_symmetry.space_group_name_H-M   'P 1'
#
loop_
_entity.id
_entity.type
_entity.pdbx_description
1 polymer ?
#
loop_
_entity_poly.entity_id
_entity_poly.type
_entity_poly.pdbx_seq_one_letter_code
_entity_poly.pdbx_strand_id
1 'polypeptide(L)'
;MKRRTFLLSGAAVTLALPALANTAPVLKVLKSPTCGCCTAWVDYVRQAGFTVEAEDVDQDELWALKDRLGVTPELSGCHTATIGEYFIEGHVPAPDIARLLSERPTARGLTVPGMPMSSPGMAGPGAGDTFDTLLIGLDGATSIFASHS
;
A
#
# COMPACT_ATOMS: atom_id res chain seq x y z
N MET A 1 -75.62 -18.49 -9.09
CA MET A 1 -74.32 -18.61 -9.77
C MET A 1 -73.32 -17.78 -9.00
N LYS A 2 -72.46 -18.39 -8.15
CA LYS A 2 -71.47 -17.70 -7.30
C LYS A 2 -70.13 -17.81 -7.97
N ARG A 3 -69.55 -16.69 -8.45
CA ARG A 3 -68.17 -16.61 -8.99
C ARG A 3 -67.20 -16.48 -7.82
N ARG A 4 -66.35 -17.51 -7.59
CA ARG A 4 -65.26 -17.51 -6.67
C ARG A 4 -64.03 -16.92 -7.38
N THR A 5 -63.60 -15.75 -6.98
CA THR A 5 -62.34 -15.14 -7.41
C THR A 5 -61.22 -15.69 -6.55
N PHE A 6 -60.30 -16.46 -7.14
CA PHE A 6 -59.04 -16.89 -6.49
C PHE A 6 -58.02 -15.80 -6.64
N LEU A 7 -57.63 -15.18 -5.52
CA LEU A 7 -56.51 -14.26 -5.46
C LEU A 7 -55.23 -15.08 -5.23
N LEU A 8 -54.39 -15.17 -6.27
CA LEU A 8 -53.04 -15.72 -6.20
C LEU A 8 -52.13 -14.64 -5.61
N SER A 9 -51.77 -14.75 -4.33
CA SER A 9 -50.72 -13.94 -3.70
C SER A 9 -49.37 -14.51 -4.08
N GLY A 10 -48.68 -13.85 -5.01
CA GLY A 10 -47.31 -14.15 -5.35
C GLY A 10 -46.37 -13.59 -4.26
N ALA A 11 -45.74 -14.47 -3.48
CA ALA A 11 -44.67 -14.08 -2.57
C ALA A 11 -43.37 -13.85 -3.36
N ALA A 12 -42.95 -12.60 -3.51
CA ALA A 12 -41.63 -12.27 -4.08
C ALA A 12 -40.57 -12.57 -3.03
N VAL A 13 -39.79 -13.64 -3.27
CA VAL A 13 -38.58 -13.96 -2.51
C VAL A 13 -37.46 -13.05 -2.99
N THR A 14 -37.16 -12.02 -2.24
CA THR A 14 -35.97 -11.17 -2.46
C THR A 14 -34.74 -11.92 -1.99
N LEU A 15 -33.95 -12.47 -2.92
CA LEU A 15 -32.62 -12.99 -2.64
C LEU A 15 -31.69 -11.81 -2.30
N ALA A 16 -31.44 -11.58 -1.03
CA ALA A 16 -30.39 -10.67 -0.57
C ALA A 16 -29.04 -11.30 -0.89
N LEU A 17 -28.33 -10.79 -1.91
CA LEU A 17 -26.94 -11.13 -2.17
C LEU A 17 -26.11 -10.63 -0.99
N PRO A 18 -25.22 -11.47 -0.40
CA PRO A 18 -24.28 -11.00 0.61
C PRO A 18 -23.39 -9.93 -0.02
N ALA A 19 -23.42 -8.72 0.51
CA ALA A 19 -22.44 -7.70 0.19
C ALA A 19 -21.08 -8.23 0.65
N LEU A 20 -20.20 -8.58 -0.29
CA LEU A 20 -18.79 -8.83 0.00
C LEU A 20 -18.25 -7.52 0.58
N ALA A 21 -18.05 -7.48 1.89
CA ALA A 21 -17.37 -6.38 2.55
C ALA A 21 -15.94 -6.38 2.01
N ASN A 22 -15.68 -5.47 1.06
CA ASN A 22 -14.34 -5.23 0.54
C ASN A 22 -13.56 -4.48 1.64
N THR A 23 -13.02 -5.23 2.60
CA THR A 23 -12.14 -4.66 3.61
C THR A 23 -10.90 -4.14 2.91
N ALA A 24 -10.63 -2.83 3.05
CA ALA A 24 -9.44 -2.22 2.50
C ALA A 24 -8.20 -2.99 2.99
N PRO A 25 -7.21 -3.26 2.11
CA PRO A 25 -6.04 -4.03 2.51
C PRO A 25 -5.24 -3.29 3.59
N VAL A 26 -4.71 -4.05 4.55
CA VAL A 26 -3.87 -3.53 5.62
C VAL A 26 -2.44 -3.35 5.11
N LEU A 27 -1.84 -2.20 5.39
CA LEU A 27 -0.43 -1.92 5.13
C LEU A 27 0.40 -2.47 6.30
N LYS A 28 1.15 -3.55 6.06
CA LYS A 28 2.02 -4.18 7.06
C LYS A 28 3.44 -3.69 6.88
N VAL A 29 4.01 -3.07 7.91
CA VAL A 29 5.30 -2.39 7.85
C VAL A 29 6.29 -3.07 8.79
N LEU A 30 7.45 -3.49 8.29
CA LEU A 30 8.59 -3.90 9.08
C LEU A 30 9.65 -2.79 9.08
N LYS A 31 10.08 -2.38 10.25
CA LYS A 31 11.06 -1.31 10.44
C LYS A 31 11.98 -1.55 11.64
N SER A 32 13.13 -0.89 11.65
CA SER A 32 13.96 -0.87 12.86
C SER A 32 13.30 -0.06 13.99
N PRO A 33 13.39 -0.50 15.27
CA PRO A 33 12.84 0.23 16.40
C PRO A 33 13.47 1.62 16.59
N THR A 34 14.68 1.83 16.09
CA THR A 34 15.41 3.10 16.21
C THR A 34 15.23 4.03 15.00
N CYS A 35 14.46 3.62 13.99
CA CYS A 35 14.22 4.39 12.78
C CYS A 35 13.14 5.46 13.00
N GLY A 36 13.54 6.68 13.33
CA GLY A 36 12.61 7.80 13.58
C GLY A 36 11.84 8.23 12.32
N CYS A 37 12.49 8.30 11.16
CA CYS A 37 11.84 8.66 9.90
C CYS A 37 10.84 7.58 9.44
N CYS A 38 11.11 6.29 9.74
CA CYS A 38 10.15 5.20 9.49
C CYS A 38 8.88 5.37 10.33
N THR A 39 9.03 5.73 11.61
CA THR A 39 7.88 6.01 12.49
C THR A 39 7.08 7.21 11.97
N ALA A 40 7.75 8.28 11.56
CA ALA A 40 7.11 9.44 10.97
C ALA A 40 6.36 9.11 9.66
N TRP A 41 6.92 8.23 8.81
CA TRP A 41 6.24 7.76 7.62
C TRP A 41 5.00 6.91 7.94
N VAL A 42 5.09 6.02 8.93
CA VAL A 42 3.94 5.24 9.42
C VAL A 42 2.81 6.16 9.88
N ASP A 43 3.12 7.21 10.62
CA ASP A 43 2.12 8.18 11.08
C ASP A 43 1.52 8.98 9.91
N TYR A 44 2.35 9.34 8.93
CA TYR A 44 1.91 10.01 7.71
C TYR A 44 0.89 9.17 6.92
N VAL A 45 1.17 7.89 6.67
CA VAL A 45 0.25 7.03 5.91
C VAL A 45 -1.03 6.70 6.70
N ARG A 46 -0.96 6.63 8.03
CA ARG A 46 -2.15 6.54 8.90
C ARG A 46 -3.04 7.78 8.77
N GLN A 47 -2.44 8.97 8.80
CA GLN A 47 -3.17 10.23 8.60
C GLN A 47 -3.80 10.34 7.22
N ALA A 48 -3.19 9.71 6.21
CA ALA A 48 -3.75 9.59 4.86
C ALA A 48 -4.91 8.57 4.74
N GLY A 49 -5.25 7.86 5.83
CA GLY A 49 -6.40 6.96 5.89
C GLY A 49 -6.08 5.47 5.70
N PHE A 50 -4.80 5.08 5.64
CA PHE A 50 -4.43 3.67 5.60
C PHE A 50 -4.56 3.00 6.97
N THR A 51 -5.07 1.77 6.98
CA THR A 51 -4.94 0.89 8.15
C THR A 51 -3.54 0.31 8.15
N VAL A 52 -2.76 0.58 9.21
CA VAL A 52 -1.33 0.21 9.28
C VAL A 52 -1.04 -0.65 10.50
N GLU A 53 -0.46 -1.81 10.25
CA GLU A 53 0.20 -2.68 11.23
C GLU A 53 1.70 -2.49 11.09
N ALA A 54 2.35 -1.89 12.08
CA ALA A 54 3.79 -1.67 12.08
C ALA A 54 4.45 -2.53 13.15
N GLU A 55 5.51 -3.22 12.77
CA GLU A 55 6.29 -4.11 13.61
C GLU A 55 7.76 -3.67 13.62
N ASP A 56 8.33 -3.60 14.83
CA ASP A 56 9.74 -3.36 15.01
C ASP A 56 10.50 -4.68 14.96
N VAL A 57 11.45 -4.77 14.03
CA VAL A 57 12.25 -5.97 13.78
C VAL A 57 13.74 -5.63 13.81
N ASP A 58 14.58 -6.64 13.97
CA ASP A 58 16.02 -6.44 13.82
C ASP A 58 16.41 -6.29 12.33
N GLN A 59 17.64 -5.87 12.11
CA GLN A 59 18.13 -5.56 10.77
C GLN A 59 18.23 -6.81 9.88
N ASP A 60 18.54 -7.97 10.46
CA ASP A 60 18.70 -9.21 9.70
C ASP A 60 17.32 -9.71 9.21
N GLU A 61 16.28 -9.57 10.04
CA GLU A 61 14.91 -9.89 9.66
C GLU A 61 14.40 -8.96 8.55
N LEU A 62 14.70 -7.66 8.66
CA LEU A 62 14.34 -6.68 7.63
C LEU A 62 15.04 -6.99 6.29
N TRP A 63 16.32 -7.33 6.30
CA TRP A 63 17.03 -7.75 5.11
C TRP A 63 16.50 -9.05 4.53
N ALA A 64 16.16 -10.03 5.37
CA ALA A 64 15.55 -11.27 4.92
C ALA A 64 14.20 -11.04 4.21
N LEU A 65 13.41 -10.06 4.66
CA LEU A 65 12.19 -9.67 3.96
C LEU A 65 12.49 -9.04 2.60
N LYS A 66 13.44 -8.09 2.55
CA LYS A 66 13.86 -7.42 1.30
C LYS A 66 14.33 -8.45 0.27
N ASP A 67 15.15 -9.41 0.67
CA ASP A 67 15.62 -10.49 -0.21
C ASP A 67 14.48 -11.33 -0.77
N ARG A 68 13.52 -11.71 0.08
CA ARG A 68 12.33 -12.48 -0.36
C ARG A 68 11.48 -11.71 -1.37
N LEU A 69 11.41 -10.38 -1.24
CA LEU A 69 10.64 -9.50 -2.13
C LEU A 69 11.45 -9.11 -3.38
N GLY A 70 12.73 -9.43 -3.44
CA GLY A 70 13.62 -9.06 -4.54
C GLY A 70 13.99 -7.58 -4.56
N VAL A 71 14.03 -6.95 -3.39
CA VAL A 71 14.50 -5.58 -3.21
C VAL A 71 16.02 -5.61 -3.17
N THR A 72 16.66 -5.06 -4.20
CA THR A 72 18.14 -4.96 -4.25
C THR A 72 18.62 -3.78 -3.39
N PRO A 73 19.92 -3.74 -3.01
CA PRO A 73 20.46 -2.62 -2.24
C PRO A 73 20.23 -1.25 -2.90
N GLU A 74 20.26 -1.18 -4.23
CA GLU A 74 20.06 0.05 -5.01
C GLU A 74 18.61 0.55 -4.95
N LEU A 75 17.65 -0.35 -4.70
CA LEU A 75 16.22 -0.04 -4.60
C LEU A 75 15.75 0.08 -3.15
N SER A 76 16.64 -0.17 -2.19
CA SER A 76 16.32 -0.24 -0.78
C SER A 76 16.10 1.14 -0.16
N GLY A 77 15.08 1.24 0.69
CA GLY A 77 14.85 2.31 1.66
C GLY A 77 15.11 1.84 3.09
N CYS A 78 14.66 2.60 4.08
CA CYS A 78 14.90 2.28 5.50
C CYS A 78 13.87 1.33 6.12
N HIS A 79 12.74 1.10 5.47
CA HIS A 79 11.72 0.13 5.89
C HIS A 79 11.06 -0.53 4.69
N THR A 80 10.38 -1.62 4.93
CA THR A 80 9.65 -2.38 3.91
C THR A 80 8.23 -2.63 4.39
N ALA A 81 7.26 -2.39 3.52
CA ALA A 81 5.87 -2.70 3.79
C ALA A 81 5.28 -3.60 2.72
N THR A 82 4.17 -4.27 3.07
CA THR A 82 3.35 -5.04 2.11
C THR A 82 1.90 -4.61 2.20
N ILE A 83 1.21 -4.56 1.06
CA ILE A 83 -0.20 -4.24 0.98
C ILE A 83 -0.85 -5.01 -0.19
N GLY A 84 -1.79 -5.90 0.11
CA GLY A 84 -2.33 -6.80 -0.90
C GLY A 84 -1.23 -7.65 -1.55
N GLU A 85 -1.07 -7.55 -2.85
CA GLU A 85 -0.07 -8.28 -3.64
C GLU A 85 1.24 -7.51 -3.82
N TYR A 86 1.30 -6.26 -3.34
CA TYR A 86 2.41 -5.35 -3.58
C TYR A 86 3.29 -5.18 -2.35
N PHE A 87 4.56 -4.89 -2.58
CA PHE A 87 5.42 -4.30 -1.55
C PHE A 87 5.59 -2.79 -1.77
N ILE A 88 5.88 -2.10 -0.69
CA ILE A 88 6.16 -0.67 -0.64
C ILE A 88 7.50 -0.49 0.07
N GLU A 89 8.49 0.01 -0.62
CA GLU A 89 9.86 0.13 -0.12
C GLU A 89 10.22 1.60 0.11
N GLY A 90 10.64 1.93 1.32
CA GLY A 90 11.04 3.28 1.69
C GLY A 90 9.85 4.26 1.78
N HIS A 91 10.13 5.54 1.63
CA HIS A 91 9.23 6.65 1.92
C HIS A 91 8.28 7.00 0.78
N VAL A 92 7.58 5.99 0.24
CA VAL A 92 6.61 6.17 -0.85
C VAL A 92 5.45 7.06 -0.39
N PRO A 93 5.08 8.10 -1.16
CA PRO A 93 3.93 8.96 -0.85
C PRO A 93 2.60 8.20 -0.82
N ALA A 94 1.73 8.53 0.13
CA ALA A 94 0.41 7.90 0.27
C ALA A 94 -0.47 7.99 -1.00
N PRO A 95 -0.48 9.09 -1.77
CA PRO A 95 -1.20 9.14 -3.04
C PRO A 95 -0.71 8.12 -4.07
N ASP A 96 0.60 7.81 -4.08
CA ASP A 96 1.16 6.82 -4.99
C ASP A 96 0.72 5.40 -4.59
N ILE A 97 0.69 5.11 -3.29
CA ILE A 97 0.17 3.84 -2.79
C ILE A 97 -1.32 3.69 -3.15
N ALA A 98 -2.12 4.74 -2.97
CA ALA A 98 -3.54 4.74 -3.34
C ALA A 98 -3.73 4.52 -4.84
N ARG A 99 -2.91 5.17 -5.69
CA ARG A 99 -2.93 5.00 -7.13
C ARG A 99 -2.54 3.58 -7.54
N LEU A 100 -1.50 2.99 -6.94
CA LEU A 100 -1.10 1.60 -7.17
C LEU A 100 -2.25 0.62 -6.92
N LEU A 101 -2.95 0.78 -5.79
CA LEU A 101 -4.09 -0.06 -5.42
C LEU A 101 -5.30 0.13 -6.32
N SER A 102 -5.48 1.32 -6.90
CA SER A 102 -6.56 1.63 -7.84
C SER A 102 -6.27 1.12 -9.25
N GLU A 103 -5.07 1.35 -9.76
CA GLU A 103 -4.67 0.97 -11.12
C GLU A 103 -4.33 -0.53 -11.24
N ARG A 104 -3.87 -1.14 -10.16
CA ARG A 104 -3.53 -2.57 -10.07
C ARG A 104 -2.63 -3.06 -11.21
N PRO A 105 -1.50 -2.38 -11.47
CA PRO A 105 -0.59 -2.80 -12.53
C PRO A 105 0.02 -4.17 -12.23
N THR A 106 0.40 -4.90 -13.27
CA THR A 106 1.16 -6.15 -13.13
C THR A 106 2.60 -5.82 -12.74
N ALA A 107 2.87 -5.76 -11.44
CA ALA A 107 4.15 -5.33 -10.86
C ALA A 107 4.37 -5.98 -9.49
N ARG A 108 5.59 -5.89 -8.97
CA ARG A 108 5.91 -6.33 -7.59
C ARG A 108 5.54 -5.27 -6.56
N GLY A 109 5.70 -3.99 -6.87
CA GLY A 109 5.45 -2.90 -5.93
C GLY A 109 6.07 -1.58 -6.32
N LEU A 110 6.19 -0.69 -5.34
CA LEU A 110 6.78 0.64 -5.47
C LEU A 110 8.01 0.78 -4.57
N THR A 111 8.95 1.61 -5.00
CA THR A 111 10.07 2.04 -4.17
C THR A 111 10.35 3.53 -4.32
N VAL A 112 10.78 4.15 -3.22
CA VAL A 112 11.55 5.40 -3.18
C VAL A 112 12.93 5.05 -2.65
N PRO A 113 13.92 4.85 -3.54
CA PRO A 113 15.26 4.43 -3.14
C PRO A 113 15.96 5.46 -2.26
N GLY A 114 16.75 4.98 -1.30
CA GLY A 114 17.44 5.86 -0.37
C GLY A 114 16.48 6.55 0.59
N MET A 115 16.81 7.78 0.95
CA MET A 115 16.03 8.59 1.89
C MET A 115 16.03 10.06 1.43
N PRO A 116 15.33 10.40 0.33
CA PRO A 116 15.26 11.78 -0.13
C PRO A 116 14.66 12.68 0.94
N MET A 117 15.29 13.82 1.22
CA MET A 117 14.88 14.69 2.32
C MET A 117 13.48 15.28 2.16
N SER A 118 12.99 15.40 0.92
CA SER A 118 11.63 15.86 0.60
C SER A 118 10.57 14.75 0.67
N SER A 119 10.98 13.48 0.86
CA SER A 119 10.04 12.36 0.96
C SER A 119 9.27 12.36 2.29
N PRO A 120 8.04 11.82 2.33
CA PRO A 120 7.22 11.79 3.55
C PRO A 120 7.93 11.10 4.72
N GLY A 121 7.89 11.70 5.90
CA GLY A 121 8.55 11.16 7.10
C GLY A 121 10.01 11.60 7.27
N MET A 122 10.60 12.27 6.26
CA MET A 122 11.91 12.92 6.37
C MET A 122 11.77 14.37 6.87
N ALA A 123 12.63 15.30 6.41
CA ALA A 123 12.57 16.72 6.87
C ALA A 123 11.30 17.46 6.42
N GLY A 124 10.57 16.90 5.47
CA GLY A 124 9.31 17.44 5.00
C GLY A 124 9.40 18.28 3.70
N PRO A 125 8.26 18.77 3.21
CA PRO A 125 8.17 19.52 1.97
C PRO A 125 9.07 20.76 2.00
N GLY A 126 9.79 21.02 0.91
CA GLY A 126 10.67 22.19 0.78
C GLY A 126 12.13 21.94 1.16
N ALA A 127 12.51 20.70 1.48
CA ALA A 127 13.92 20.33 1.66
C ALA A 127 14.75 20.45 0.36
N GLY A 128 14.09 20.65 -0.79
CA GLY A 128 14.73 20.98 -2.07
C GLY A 128 15.11 19.80 -2.94
N ASP A 129 14.95 18.56 -2.45
CA ASP A 129 15.25 17.39 -3.25
C ASP A 129 14.06 17.01 -4.13
N THR A 130 14.33 16.74 -5.40
CA THR A 130 13.39 16.01 -6.25
C THR A 130 13.63 14.53 -6.13
N PHE A 131 12.58 13.72 -6.19
CA PHE A 131 12.70 12.27 -6.17
C PHE A 131 11.60 11.60 -6.98
N ASP A 132 11.85 10.38 -7.39
CA ASP A 132 10.90 9.56 -8.11
C ASP A 132 10.41 8.39 -7.24
N THR A 133 9.11 8.11 -7.33
CA THR A 133 8.57 6.82 -6.97
C THR A 133 8.70 5.90 -8.17
N LEU A 134 9.38 4.76 -7.99
CA LEU A 134 9.60 3.78 -9.05
C LEU A 134 8.64 2.60 -8.91
N LEU A 135 8.08 2.15 -10.04
CA LEU A 135 7.37 0.89 -10.18
C LEU A 135 8.38 -0.22 -10.48
N ILE A 136 8.29 -1.33 -9.77
CA ILE A 136 9.15 -2.51 -9.98
C ILE A 136 8.32 -3.59 -10.66
N GLY A 137 8.68 -3.91 -11.90
CA GLY A 137 8.06 -4.96 -12.69
C GLY A 137 8.33 -6.37 -12.14
N LEU A 138 7.61 -7.36 -12.64
CA LEU A 138 7.81 -8.76 -12.24
C LEU A 138 9.20 -9.29 -12.60
N ASP A 139 9.81 -8.75 -13.65
CA ASP A 139 11.18 -9.03 -14.08
C ASP A 139 12.25 -8.28 -13.29
N GLY A 140 11.85 -7.40 -12.35
CA GLY A 140 12.73 -6.53 -11.58
C GLY A 140 13.13 -5.23 -12.29
N ALA A 141 12.69 -5.01 -13.52
CA ALA A 141 12.92 -3.73 -14.21
C ALA A 141 12.14 -2.60 -13.51
N THR A 142 12.72 -1.41 -13.52
CA THR A 142 12.11 -0.23 -12.90
C THR A 142 11.63 0.76 -13.95
N SER A 143 10.54 1.45 -13.64
CA SER A 143 10.06 2.60 -14.40
C SER A 143 9.56 3.70 -13.46
N ILE A 144 9.60 4.95 -13.90
CA ILE A 144 9.06 6.06 -13.10
C ILE A 144 7.55 5.91 -12.98
N PHE A 145 7.06 5.79 -11.74
CA PHE A 145 5.64 5.77 -11.43
C PHE A 145 5.14 7.20 -11.18
N ALA A 146 5.83 7.99 -10.37
CA ALA A 146 5.54 9.39 -10.11
C ALA A 146 6.83 10.18 -9.86
N SER A 147 6.84 11.46 -10.19
CA SER A 147 7.94 12.40 -9.87
C SER A 147 7.46 13.46 -8.89
N HIS A 148 8.28 13.76 -7.90
CA HIS A 148 7.97 14.67 -6.80
C HIS A 148 9.04 15.78 -6.68
N SER A 149 8.58 16.99 -6.32
CA SER A 149 9.44 18.19 -6.16
C SER A 149 9.03 19.01 -4.92
#